data_0c1982f694bd06e5d5ea106029b40e41
#
_entry.id   0c1982f694bd06e5d5ea106029b40e41
#
_cell.length_a   1.000
_cell.length_b   1.000
_cell.length_c   1.000
_cell.angle_alpha   90.00
_cell.angle_beta   90.00
_cell.angle_gamma   90.00
#
_symmetry.space_group_name_H-M   'P 1'
#
loop_
_entity.id
_entity.type
_entity.pdbx_description
1 polymer ?
#
loop_
_entity_poly.entity_id
_entity_poly.type
_entity_poly.pdbx_seq_one_letter_code
_entity_poly.pdbx_strand_id
1 'polypeptide(L)'
;MRIRHLAFVLMAFSLAGCISDTLDPVPESAIPARDKKLIASAPYLKHTPDSGWLRHTVDAPTKDKPGTVIIDTDKKFLYLIQANGKAYRYGVTVGEEGMAFKGEATVKRKAEWPDWTPPAEMLKRFPNLPKYVSPGPHNPMGARALYLFQGNKDTLFRIHGTNQPEYIGQAISSGCIRMLNEDVIDLYNRVPMGATVRVI
;
A
#
# COMPACT_ATOMS: atom_id res chain seq x y z
N MET A 1 5.33 46.73 -63.53
CA MET A 1 5.52 45.35 -63.08
C MET A 1 5.52 45.36 -61.56
N ARG A 2 4.35 44.95 -60.91
CA ARG A 2 4.17 45.04 -59.45
C ARG A 2 4.29 43.63 -58.90
N ILE A 3 5.32 43.37 -58.11
CA ILE A 3 5.57 42.11 -57.44
C ILE A 3 4.77 42.10 -56.13
N ARG A 4 3.77 41.22 -56.02
CA ARG A 4 2.98 41.00 -54.77
C ARG A 4 3.71 39.94 -53.93
N HIS A 5 4.23 40.35 -52.79
CA HIS A 5 4.75 39.44 -51.78
C HIS A 5 3.59 38.74 -51.05
N LEU A 6 3.50 37.45 -51.22
CA LEU A 6 2.57 36.57 -50.50
C LEU A 6 3.25 36.16 -49.21
N ALA A 7 2.77 36.70 -48.06
CA ALA A 7 3.22 36.27 -46.73
C ALA A 7 2.54 34.96 -46.37
N PHE A 8 3.31 33.89 -46.25
CA PHE A 8 2.87 32.64 -45.69
C PHE A 8 2.87 32.77 -44.16
N VAL A 9 1.70 32.77 -43.51
CA VAL A 9 1.52 32.64 -42.07
C VAL A 9 1.58 31.15 -41.72
N LEU A 10 2.68 30.69 -41.13
CA LEU A 10 2.77 29.36 -40.54
C LEU A 10 1.99 29.38 -39.22
N MET A 11 0.82 28.74 -39.21
CA MET A 11 0.04 28.50 -38.03
C MET A 11 0.61 27.26 -37.31
N ALA A 12 1.40 27.49 -36.24
CA ALA A 12 1.88 26.42 -35.38
C ALA A 12 0.70 25.85 -34.56
N PHE A 13 0.24 24.67 -34.94
CA PHE A 13 -0.68 23.89 -34.13
C PHE A 13 0.09 23.32 -32.92
N SER A 14 -0.09 23.93 -31.75
CA SER A 14 0.33 23.32 -30.47
C SER A 14 -0.60 22.14 -30.20
N LEU A 15 -0.14 20.93 -30.45
CA LEU A 15 -0.76 19.72 -29.91
C LEU A 15 -0.58 19.73 -28.40
N ALA A 16 -1.56 20.28 -27.67
CA ALA A 16 -1.72 20.02 -26.26
C ALA A 16 -2.09 18.51 -26.13
N GLY A 17 -1.07 17.67 -25.98
CA GLY A 17 -1.26 16.27 -25.63
C GLY A 17 -1.94 16.24 -24.26
N CYS A 18 -3.23 15.84 -24.21
CA CYS A 18 -3.81 15.34 -22.99
C CYS A 18 -2.97 14.14 -22.56
N ILE A 19 -2.10 14.32 -21.57
CA ILE A 19 -1.50 13.23 -20.82
C ILE A 19 -2.68 12.61 -20.07
N SER A 20 -3.34 11.63 -20.66
CA SER A 20 -4.15 10.71 -19.90
C SER A 20 -3.16 9.96 -19.01
N ASP A 21 -3.23 10.17 -17.70
CA ASP A 21 -2.59 9.31 -16.71
C ASP A 21 -3.23 7.91 -16.85
N THR A 22 -2.79 7.17 -17.86
CA THR A 22 -3.05 5.73 -17.94
C THR A 22 -2.18 5.11 -16.87
N LEU A 23 -2.81 4.80 -15.73
CA LEU A 23 -2.15 4.13 -14.63
C LEU A 23 -1.74 2.73 -15.11
N ASP A 24 -0.45 2.52 -15.31
CA ASP A 24 0.06 1.23 -15.74
C ASP A 24 -0.16 0.17 -14.65
N PRO A 25 -0.70 -1.01 -14.98
CA PRO A 25 -0.88 -2.07 -14.00
C PRO A 25 0.47 -2.55 -13.47
N VAL A 26 0.50 -2.93 -12.20
CA VAL A 26 1.67 -3.62 -11.64
C VAL A 26 1.67 -5.06 -12.16
N PRO A 27 2.81 -5.58 -12.65
CA PRO A 27 2.91 -7.00 -13.01
C PRO A 27 2.48 -7.87 -11.82
N GLU A 28 1.53 -8.77 -12.03
CA GLU A 28 1.01 -9.62 -10.96
C GLU A 28 2.10 -10.56 -10.43
N SER A 29 2.32 -10.56 -9.12
CA SER A 29 2.98 -11.67 -8.47
C SER A 29 1.99 -12.83 -8.29
N ALA A 30 2.45 -14.06 -8.50
CA ALA A 30 1.58 -15.22 -8.38
C ALA A 30 1.02 -15.35 -6.94
N ILE A 31 -0.30 -15.31 -6.80
CA ILE A 31 -0.97 -15.64 -5.53
C ILE A 31 -1.07 -17.16 -5.43
N PRO A 32 -0.50 -17.79 -4.38
CA PRO A 32 -0.60 -19.23 -4.19
C PRO A 32 -2.03 -19.74 -4.17
N ALA A 33 -2.27 -20.94 -4.68
CA ALA A 33 -3.61 -21.54 -4.73
C ALA A 33 -4.29 -21.62 -3.36
N ARG A 34 -3.50 -21.91 -2.30
CA ARG A 34 -3.97 -21.88 -0.90
C ARG A 34 -4.53 -20.50 -0.55
N ASP A 35 -3.80 -19.44 -0.88
CA ASP A 35 -4.19 -18.07 -0.53
C ASP A 35 -5.43 -17.63 -1.31
N LYS A 36 -5.51 -17.96 -2.59
CA LYS A 36 -6.74 -17.74 -3.39
C LYS A 36 -7.96 -18.38 -2.75
N LYS A 37 -7.83 -19.64 -2.29
CA LYS A 37 -8.90 -20.36 -1.62
C LYS A 37 -9.31 -19.69 -0.30
N LEU A 38 -8.34 -19.30 0.52
CA LEU A 38 -8.60 -18.64 1.81
C LEU A 38 -9.27 -17.28 1.61
N ILE A 39 -8.78 -16.43 0.68
CA ILE A 39 -9.39 -15.14 0.37
C ILE A 39 -10.81 -15.33 -0.18
N ALA A 40 -11.03 -16.32 -1.05
CA ALA A 40 -12.35 -16.61 -1.60
C ALA A 40 -13.35 -17.08 -0.55
N SER A 41 -12.89 -17.72 0.53
CA SER A 41 -13.71 -18.20 1.65
C SER A 41 -13.91 -17.17 2.77
N ALA A 42 -13.41 -15.94 2.59
CA ALA A 42 -13.49 -14.91 3.60
C ALA A 42 -14.95 -14.59 3.98
N PRO A 43 -15.27 -14.48 5.29
CA PRO A 43 -16.64 -14.23 5.76
C PRO A 43 -17.08 -12.77 5.66
N TYR A 44 -16.20 -11.87 5.20
CA TYR A 44 -16.51 -10.46 5.04
C TYR A 44 -16.99 -10.15 3.62
N LEU A 45 -17.67 -9.01 3.46
CA LEU A 45 -18.14 -8.56 2.17
C LEU A 45 -16.95 -8.36 1.21
N LYS A 46 -17.04 -8.93 0.02
CA LYS A 46 -16.09 -8.65 -1.05
C LYS A 46 -16.30 -7.21 -1.48
N HIS A 47 -15.31 -6.39 -1.20
CA HIS A 47 -15.29 -4.99 -1.60
C HIS A 47 -14.13 -4.76 -2.55
N THR A 48 -14.42 -4.21 -3.72
CA THR A 48 -13.40 -3.71 -4.62
C THR A 48 -13.36 -2.20 -4.45
N PRO A 49 -12.26 -1.64 -3.95
CA PRO A 49 -12.11 -0.19 -3.86
C PRO A 49 -12.22 0.47 -5.23
N ASP A 50 -12.51 1.77 -5.24
CA ASP A 50 -12.46 2.58 -6.46
C ASP A 50 -11.08 2.43 -7.13
N SER A 51 -11.07 2.54 -8.47
CA SER A 51 -9.87 2.30 -9.29
C SER A 51 -8.64 3.10 -8.84
N GLY A 52 -8.83 4.29 -8.28
CA GLY A 52 -7.76 5.11 -7.72
C GLY A 52 -6.98 4.47 -6.57
N TRP A 53 -7.61 3.55 -5.83
CA TRP A 53 -6.99 2.82 -4.71
C TRP A 53 -6.36 1.50 -5.12
N LEU A 54 -6.59 1.05 -6.35
CA LEU A 54 -5.98 -0.18 -6.85
C LEU A 54 -4.48 0.02 -7.07
N ARG A 55 -3.77 -1.10 -7.17
CA ARG A 55 -2.33 -1.17 -7.38
C ARG A 55 -1.96 -0.70 -8.79
N HIS A 56 -1.04 0.27 -8.89
CA HIS A 56 -0.56 0.84 -10.15
C HIS A 56 0.94 1.11 -10.14
N THR A 57 1.55 1.10 -11.32
CA THR A 57 2.89 1.63 -11.54
C THR A 57 2.79 3.16 -11.73
N VAL A 58 3.53 3.90 -10.93
CA VAL A 58 3.55 5.38 -10.94
C VAL A 58 4.98 5.90 -10.93
N ASP A 59 5.16 7.20 -11.11
CA ASP A 59 6.45 7.85 -10.82
C ASP A 59 6.74 7.79 -9.31
N ALA A 60 8.00 7.53 -8.95
CA ALA A 60 8.40 7.44 -7.56
C ALA A 60 8.20 8.81 -6.86
N PRO A 61 7.52 8.87 -5.71
CA PRO A 61 7.29 10.12 -5.00
C PRO A 61 8.56 10.69 -4.36
N THR A 62 9.61 9.90 -4.32
CA THR A 62 10.89 10.24 -3.67
C THR A 62 12.07 9.68 -4.46
N LYS A 63 13.29 10.14 -4.14
CA LYS A 63 14.54 9.63 -4.73
C LYS A 63 15.19 8.52 -3.92
N ASP A 64 14.42 7.81 -3.10
CA ASP A 64 14.94 6.68 -2.34
C ASP A 64 15.38 5.54 -3.27
N LYS A 65 16.31 4.72 -2.77
CA LYS A 65 16.83 3.58 -3.55
C LYS A 65 15.75 2.53 -3.81
N PRO A 66 15.83 1.79 -4.92
CA PRO A 66 14.95 0.67 -5.19
C PRO A 66 14.88 -0.33 -4.03
N GLY A 67 13.69 -0.88 -3.76
CA GLY A 67 13.41 -1.76 -2.63
C GLY A 67 13.01 -1.04 -1.33
N THR A 68 13.12 0.30 -1.28
CA THR A 68 12.58 1.08 -0.15
C THR A 68 11.06 1.14 -0.24
N VAL A 69 10.41 1.00 0.91
CA VAL A 69 8.95 1.20 1.07
C VAL A 69 8.72 2.60 1.63
N ILE A 70 7.94 3.41 0.93
CA ILE A 70 7.49 4.74 1.40
C ILE A 70 6.01 4.65 1.74
N ILE A 71 5.61 5.11 2.90
CA ILE A 71 4.21 5.21 3.32
C ILE A 71 3.86 6.69 3.48
N ASP A 72 3.02 7.19 2.59
CA ASP A 72 2.47 8.54 2.63
C ASP A 72 1.13 8.47 3.36
N THR A 73 1.15 8.86 4.63
CA THR A 73 -0.04 8.76 5.50
C THR A 73 -1.13 9.77 5.13
N ASP A 74 -0.75 10.91 4.57
CA ASP A 74 -1.70 11.95 4.16
C ASP A 74 -2.45 11.52 2.89
N LYS A 75 -1.72 10.94 1.92
CA LYS A 75 -2.30 10.43 0.67
C LYS A 75 -2.91 9.05 0.80
N LYS A 76 -2.63 8.32 1.87
CA LYS A 76 -3.08 6.93 2.14
C LYS A 76 -2.62 5.96 1.06
N PHE A 77 -1.35 6.10 0.67
CA PHE A 77 -0.68 5.22 -0.28
C PHE A 77 0.62 4.67 0.30
N LEU A 78 0.90 3.44 -0.07
CA LEU A 78 2.21 2.82 0.11
C LEU A 78 2.87 2.70 -1.26
N TYR A 79 4.16 3.02 -1.34
CA TYR A 79 4.96 2.94 -2.55
C TYR A 79 6.14 2.00 -2.34
N LEU A 80 6.31 1.03 -3.20
CA LEU A 80 7.54 0.23 -3.29
C LEU A 80 8.39 0.80 -4.41
N ILE A 81 9.49 1.44 -4.05
CA ILE A 81 10.39 2.11 -5.00
C ILE A 81 11.02 1.08 -5.93
N GLN A 82 10.93 1.34 -7.23
CA GLN A 82 11.50 0.54 -8.31
C GLN A 82 12.69 1.25 -8.94
N ALA A 83 13.39 0.57 -9.86
CA ALA A 83 14.39 1.20 -10.71
C ALA A 83 13.76 2.29 -11.61
N ASN A 84 14.63 3.14 -12.22
CA ASN A 84 14.25 4.11 -13.23
C ASN A 84 13.21 5.16 -12.77
N GLY A 85 13.21 5.50 -11.47
CA GLY A 85 12.32 6.53 -10.92
C GLY A 85 10.84 6.12 -10.88
N LYS A 86 10.52 4.84 -10.95
CA LYS A 86 9.16 4.30 -10.82
C LYS A 86 8.91 3.73 -9.42
N ALA A 87 7.64 3.54 -9.09
CA ALA A 87 7.20 2.86 -7.88
C ALA A 87 5.92 2.06 -8.14
N TYR A 88 5.74 0.96 -7.42
CA TYR A 88 4.44 0.31 -7.29
C TYR A 88 3.67 0.99 -6.16
N ARG A 89 2.51 1.54 -6.47
CA ARG A 89 1.64 2.23 -5.53
C ARG A 89 0.48 1.33 -5.13
N TYR A 90 0.20 1.26 -3.84
CA TYR A 90 -0.89 0.48 -3.23
C TYR A 90 -1.75 1.42 -2.39
N GLY A 91 -3.07 1.30 -2.50
CA GLY A 91 -4.00 1.96 -1.57
C GLY A 91 -3.93 1.33 -0.19
N VAL A 92 -3.94 2.14 0.86
CA VAL A 92 -3.83 1.65 2.24
C VAL A 92 -4.82 2.34 3.19
N THR A 93 -5.15 1.66 4.28
CA THR A 93 -5.71 2.29 5.49
C THR A 93 -4.55 2.64 6.41
N VAL A 94 -4.58 3.85 6.97
CA VAL A 94 -3.53 4.35 7.88
C VAL A 94 -4.08 4.61 9.28
N GLY A 95 -3.20 4.92 10.24
CA GLY A 95 -3.58 5.32 11.58
C GLY A 95 -4.39 6.61 11.60
N GLU A 96 -5.30 6.73 12.59
CA GLU A 96 -5.91 8.00 12.94
C GLU A 96 -4.84 9.04 13.25
N GLU A 97 -5.19 10.32 13.15
CA GLU A 97 -4.29 11.43 13.46
C GLU A 97 -3.68 11.25 14.87
N GLY A 98 -2.36 11.40 14.95
CA GLY A 98 -1.60 11.20 16.19
C GLY A 98 -1.29 9.75 16.55
N MET A 99 -1.85 8.75 15.84
CA MET A 99 -1.55 7.33 16.04
C MET A 99 -0.58 6.76 15.01
N ALA A 100 -0.39 7.43 13.87
CA ALA A 100 0.51 6.97 12.82
C ALA A 100 1.97 7.03 13.29
N PHE A 101 2.72 5.93 13.09
CA PHE A 101 4.18 5.96 13.18
C PHE A 101 4.73 6.90 12.12
N LYS A 102 5.71 7.71 12.48
CA LYS A 102 6.49 8.55 11.55
C LYS A 102 7.97 8.25 11.68
N GLY A 103 8.69 8.37 10.56
CA GLY A 103 10.13 8.15 10.53
C GLY A 103 10.52 6.86 9.79
N GLU A 104 11.69 6.33 10.13
CA GLU A 104 12.28 5.18 9.46
C GLU A 104 12.25 3.93 10.33
N ALA A 105 11.96 2.81 9.70
CA ALA A 105 11.97 1.48 10.29
C ALA A 105 12.53 0.45 9.30
N THR A 106 12.74 -0.77 9.77
CA THR A 106 13.25 -1.89 8.97
C THR A 106 12.33 -3.10 9.11
N VAL A 107 12.06 -3.80 8.02
CA VAL A 107 11.34 -5.08 8.04
C VAL A 107 12.23 -6.15 8.64
N LYS A 108 11.99 -6.58 9.88
CA LYS A 108 12.80 -7.63 10.54
C LYS A 108 12.07 -8.95 10.75
N ARG A 109 10.79 -9.00 10.50
CA ARG A 109 9.99 -10.23 10.56
C ARG A 109 8.89 -10.17 9.52
N LYS A 110 8.57 -11.32 8.93
CA LYS A 110 7.46 -11.49 7.99
C LYS A 110 6.65 -12.73 8.41
N ALA A 111 5.33 -12.69 8.24
CA ALA A 111 4.46 -13.81 8.55
C ALA A 111 3.36 -13.99 7.51
N GLU A 112 3.00 -15.23 7.24
CA GLU A 112 1.85 -15.63 6.41
C GLU A 112 0.68 -16.00 7.32
N TRP A 113 -0.48 -15.45 7.04
CA TRP A 113 -1.71 -15.69 7.82
C TRP A 113 -1.43 -15.67 9.33
N PRO A 114 -0.90 -14.56 9.87
CA PRO A 114 -0.55 -14.50 11.28
C PRO A 114 -1.78 -14.64 12.17
N ASP A 115 -1.58 -15.11 13.38
CA ASP A 115 -2.53 -14.90 14.47
C ASP A 115 -2.56 -13.42 14.89
N TRP A 116 -3.57 -13.05 15.65
CA TRP A 116 -3.71 -11.71 16.19
C TRP A 116 -4.01 -11.73 17.69
N THR A 117 -3.20 -11.02 18.44
CA THR A 117 -3.43 -10.69 19.84
C THR A 117 -3.52 -9.17 19.94
N PRO A 118 -4.67 -8.60 20.31
CA PRO A 118 -4.80 -7.16 20.50
C PRO A 118 -3.79 -6.61 21.47
N PRO A 119 -3.15 -5.46 21.18
CA PRO A 119 -2.32 -4.76 22.16
C PRO A 119 -3.12 -4.42 23.41
N ALA A 120 -2.45 -4.40 24.59
CA ALA A 120 -3.10 -4.13 25.87
C ALA A 120 -3.88 -2.81 25.88
N GLU A 121 -3.35 -1.76 25.24
CA GLU A 121 -4.03 -0.46 25.12
C GLU A 121 -5.31 -0.54 24.28
N MET A 122 -5.32 -1.40 23.25
CA MET A 122 -6.53 -1.64 22.46
C MET A 122 -7.60 -2.35 23.26
N LEU A 123 -7.23 -3.34 24.10
CA LEU A 123 -8.15 -4.02 24.99
C LEU A 123 -8.72 -3.10 26.08
N LYS A 124 -7.96 -2.08 26.53
CA LYS A 124 -8.48 -1.04 27.42
C LYS A 124 -9.54 -0.17 26.76
N ARG A 125 -9.32 0.22 25.50
CA ARG A 125 -10.27 1.04 24.71
C ARG A 125 -11.50 0.25 24.28
N PHE A 126 -11.33 -1.04 23.99
CA PHE A 126 -12.36 -1.94 23.47
C PHE A 126 -12.37 -3.26 24.27
N PRO A 127 -12.96 -3.28 25.48
CA PRO A 127 -12.90 -4.44 26.38
C PRO A 127 -13.55 -5.72 25.82
N ASN A 128 -14.46 -5.57 24.87
CA ASN A 128 -15.19 -6.70 24.24
C ASN A 128 -14.41 -7.36 23.07
N LEU A 129 -13.21 -6.88 22.73
CA LEU A 129 -12.40 -7.54 21.71
C LEU A 129 -11.97 -8.93 22.18
N PRO A 130 -11.89 -9.91 21.25
CA PRO A 130 -11.32 -11.21 21.57
C PRO A 130 -9.86 -11.04 21.98
N LYS A 131 -9.44 -11.77 23.02
CA LYS A 131 -8.04 -11.74 23.49
C LYS A 131 -7.07 -12.39 22.52
N TYR A 132 -7.57 -13.20 21.59
CA TYR A 132 -6.80 -13.90 20.56
C TYR A 132 -7.71 -14.23 19.37
N VAL A 133 -7.18 -14.09 18.16
CA VAL A 133 -7.81 -14.52 16.92
C VAL A 133 -6.84 -15.43 16.16
N SER A 134 -7.27 -16.66 15.87
CA SER A 134 -6.47 -17.63 15.14
C SER A 134 -6.19 -17.20 13.69
N PRO A 135 -5.14 -17.76 13.05
CA PRO A 135 -4.87 -17.54 11.63
C PRO A 135 -6.08 -17.85 10.75
N GLY A 136 -6.29 -17.03 9.72
CA GLY A 136 -7.34 -17.28 8.75
C GLY A 136 -7.98 -16.03 8.17
N PRO A 137 -8.92 -16.16 7.22
CA PRO A 137 -9.51 -15.04 6.52
C PRO A 137 -10.39 -14.12 7.38
N HIS A 138 -10.81 -14.58 8.56
CA HIS A 138 -11.56 -13.80 9.56
C HIS A 138 -10.65 -12.91 10.43
N ASN A 139 -9.33 -13.14 10.37
CA ASN A 139 -8.36 -12.45 11.21
C ASN A 139 -8.09 -11.03 10.68
N PRO A 140 -8.11 -9.99 11.53
CA PRO A 140 -7.86 -8.62 11.10
C PRO A 140 -6.47 -8.35 10.53
N MET A 141 -5.49 -9.24 10.78
CA MET A 141 -4.15 -9.14 10.19
C MET A 141 -4.09 -9.58 8.73
N GLY A 142 -5.14 -10.26 8.24
CA GLY A 142 -5.22 -10.72 6.86
C GLY A 142 -4.15 -11.73 6.45
N ALA A 143 -3.85 -11.77 5.15
CA ALA A 143 -3.04 -12.81 4.52
C ALA A 143 -1.54 -12.75 4.84
N ARG A 144 -1.00 -11.57 5.11
CA ARG A 144 0.45 -11.33 5.37
C ARG A 144 0.63 -10.21 6.37
N ALA A 145 1.78 -10.26 7.08
CA ALA A 145 2.26 -9.16 7.90
C ALA A 145 3.77 -8.96 7.76
N LEU A 146 4.18 -7.69 7.65
CA LEU A 146 5.56 -7.23 7.72
C LEU A 146 5.70 -6.43 9.02
N TYR A 147 6.62 -6.85 9.89
CA TYR A 147 6.84 -6.29 11.21
C TYR A 147 7.97 -5.27 11.18
N LEU A 148 7.71 -4.06 11.67
CA LEU A 148 8.61 -2.92 11.56
C LEU A 148 9.39 -2.70 12.86
N PHE A 149 10.71 -2.53 12.72
CA PHE A 149 11.62 -2.36 13.83
C PHE A 149 12.46 -1.08 13.66
N GLN A 150 12.74 -0.41 14.76
CA GLN A 150 13.79 0.61 14.86
C GLN A 150 14.98 0.02 15.62
N GLY A 151 16.10 -0.17 14.95
CA GLY A 151 17.18 -0.97 15.50
C GLY A 151 16.67 -2.35 15.91
N ASN A 152 16.83 -2.73 17.17
CA ASN A 152 16.33 -4.01 17.71
C ASN A 152 14.97 -3.90 18.42
N LYS A 153 14.41 -2.69 18.49
CA LYS A 153 13.13 -2.45 19.14
C LYS A 153 11.98 -2.70 18.16
N ASP A 154 11.06 -3.61 18.50
CA ASP A 154 9.79 -3.75 17.80
C ASP A 154 8.96 -2.46 18.00
N THR A 155 8.58 -1.83 16.90
CA THR A 155 7.78 -0.59 16.92
C THR A 155 6.32 -0.84 17.27
N LEU A 156 5.87 -2.10 17.24
CA LEU A 156 4.48 -2.54 17.26
C LEU A 156 3.67 -2.10 16.03
N PHE A 157 4.27 -1.40 15.08
CA PHE A 157 3.64 -1.09 13.80
C PHE A 157 3.88 -2.20 12.79
N ARG A 158 2.87 -2.43 11.96
CA ARG A 158 2.84 -3.50 10.97
C ARG A 158 2.31 -2.95 9.64
N ILE A 159 2.78 -3.53 8.55
CA ILE A 159 2.09 -3.49 7.26
C ILE A 159 1.45 -4.86 7.11
N HIS A 160 0.12 -4.93 6.98
CA HIS A 160 -0.59 -6.21 6.98
C HIS A 160 -1.84 -6.18 6.10
N GLY A 161 -2.40 -7.34 5.82
CA GLY A 161 -3.68 -7.48 5.14
C GLY A 161 -4.86 -7.00 5.98
N THR A 162 -6.08 -7.22 5.49
CA THR A 162 -7.28 -6.82 6.23
C THR A 162 -8.44 -7.78 5.98
N ASN A 163 -9.33 -7.88 6.95
CA ASN A 163 -10.67 -8.46 6.81
C ASN A 163 -11.75 -7.37 6.62
N GLN A 164 -11.34 -6.13 6.42
CA GLN A 164 -12.20 -4.95 6.24
C GLN A 164 -11.73 -4.13 5.04
N PRO A 165 -11.84 -4.67 3.80
CA PRO A 165 -11.32 -4.02 2.59
C PRO A 165 -12.03 -2.69 2.25
N GLU A 166 -13.23 -2.46 2.77
CA GLU A 166 -14.02 -1.25 2.58
C GLU A 166 -13.38 0.01 3.19
N TYR A 167 -12.38 -0.15 4.05
CA TYR A 167 -11.69 0.97 4.68
C TYR A 167 -10.39 1.38 3.99
N ILE A 168 -10.04 0.77 2.86
CA ILE A 168 -8.89 1.24 2.07
C ILE A 168 -9.11 2.69 1.63
N GLY A 169 -8.10 3.52 1.80
CA GLY A 169 -8.16 4.96 1.56
C GLY A 169 -8.58 5.80 2.78
N GLN A 170 -8.80 5.18 3.95
CA GLN A 170 -9.24 5.87 5.16
C GLN A 170 -8.15 5.91 6.26
N ALA A 171 -8.28 6.86 7.18
CA ALA A 171 -7.42 7.02 8.36
C ALA A 171 -8.19 6.62 9.61
N ILE A 172 -8.26 5.32 9.92
CA ILE A 172 -9.09 4.77 10.99
C ILE A 172 -8.40 3.67 11.81
N SER A 173 -7.14 3.34 11.51
CA SER A 173 -6.43 2.30 12.24
C SER A 173 -5.79 2.85 13.52
N SER A 174 -5.41 1.94 14.43
CA SER A 174 -4.62 2.30 15.63
C SER A 174 -3.12 2.44 15.32
N GLY A 175 -2.76 2.79 14.08
CA GLY A 175 -1.40 3.07 13.64
C GLY A 175 -0.84 2.08 12.61
N CYS A 176 -1.29 0.83 12.56
CA CYS A 176 -0.87 -0.13 11.55
C CYS A 176 -1.37 0.25 10.15
N ILE A 177 -0.62 -0.16 9.14
CA ILE A 177 -0.93 0.06 7.73
C ILE A 177 -1.66 -1.17 7.20
N ARG A 178 -2.93 -1.01 6.81
CA ARG A 178 -3.74 -2.11 6.26
C ARG A 178 -3.79 -2.05 4.74
N MET A 179 -3.71 -3.20 4.11
CA MET A 179 -3.74 -3.38 2.65
C MET A 179 -4.81 -4.40 2.27
N LEU A 180 -5.25 -4.39 1.02
CA LEU A 180 -5.98 -5.54 0.47
C LEU A 180 -5.12 -6.81 0.63
N ASN A 181 -5.76 -7.95 0.79
CA ASN A 181 -5.03 -9.21 0.98
C ASN A 181 -4.19 -9.59 -0.24
N GLU A 182 -4.67 -9.34 -1.43
CA GLU A 182 -3.95 -9.53 -2.69
C GLU A 182 -2.73 -8.62 -2.80
N ASP A 183 -2.87 -7.37 -2.34
CA ASP A 183 -1.80 -6.36 -2.39
C ASP A 183 -0.71 -6.63 -1.36
N VAL A 184 -1.08 -7.04 -0.15
CA VAL A 184 -0.07 -7.39 0.86
C VAL A 184 0.67 -8.66 0.51
N ILE A 185 0.05 -9.61 -0.20
CA ILE A 185 0.74 -10.80 -0.73
C ILE A 185 1.77 -10.37 -1.78
N ASP A 186 1.40 -9.49 -2.71
CA ASP A 186 2.30 -8.95 -3.72
C ASP A 186 3.46 -8.20 -3.08
N LEU A 187 3.20 -7.28 -2.16
CA LEU A 187 4.22 -6.54 -1.42
C LEU A 187 5.15 -7.48 -0.64
N TYR A 188 4.59 -8.46 0.06
CA TYR A 188 5.32 -9.45 0.83
C TYR A 188 6.32 -10.22 -0.04
N ASN A 189 5.94 -10.62 -1.24
CA ASN A 189 6.82 -11.35 -2.16
C ASN A 189 7.96 -10.49 -2.69
N ARG A 190 7.77 -9.18 -2.83
CA ARG A 190 8.75 -8.24 -3.39
C ARG A 190 9.70 -7.66 -2.35
N VAL A 191 9.22 -7.44 -1.12
CA VAL A 191 10.00 -6.77 -0.07
C VAL A 191 10.84 -7.79 0.70
N PRO A 192 12.19 -7.70 0.65
CA PRO A 192 13.06 -8.60 1.40
C PRO A 192 13.09 -8.25 2.89
N MET A 193 13.57 -9.20 3.70
CA MET A 193 13.99 -8.92 5.07
C MET A 193 15.11 -7.88 5.05
N GLY A 194 15.09 -6.95 6.00
CA GLY A 194 16.06 -5.84 6.06
C GLY A 194 15.68 -4.63 5.20
N ALA A 195 14.57 -4.67 4.45
CA ALA A 195 14.11 -3.53 3.68
C ALA A 195 13.80 -2.33 4.56
N THR A 196 14.20 -1.15 4.09
CA THR A 196 13.88 0.13 4.73
C THR A 196 12.43 0.51 4.46
N VAL A 197 11.74 0.94 5.51
CA VAL A 197 10.38 1.50 5.46
C VAL A 197 10.43 2.92 6.01
N ARG A 198 10.00 3.91 5.24
CA ARG A 198 9.92 5.30 5.65
C ARG A 198 8.48 5.78 5.62
N VAL A 199 8.01 6.30 6.74
CA VAL A 199 6.65 6.84 6.90
C VAL A 199 6.74 8.37 6.91
N ILE A 200 6.02 9.02 6.01
CA ILE A 200 6.01 10.48 5.77
C ILE A 200 4.59 11.04 5.91
#